data_6f160d0b2f370f55374cc546699dea13
#
_entry.id   6f160d0b2f370f55374cc546699dea13
#
_cell.length_a   1.000
_cell.length_b   1.000
_cell.length_c   1.000
_cell.angle_alpha   90.00
_cell.angle_beta   90.00
_cell.angle_gamma   90.00
#
_symmetry.space_group_name_H-M   'P 1'
#
loop_
_entity.id
_entity.type
_entity.pdbx_description
1 polymer ?
#
loop_
_entity_poly.entity_id
_entity_poly.type
_entity_poly.pdbx_seq_one_letter_code
_entity_poly.pdbx_strand_id
1 'polypeptide(L)' 'MFKSFCYNIKITRDGATTEQKHQLIAGVTQLLVDVMGKNPATTTVIIDEVDTDNWGLGGESVTELRKPKS' A
#
# COMPACT_ATOMS: atom_id res chain seq x y z
N MET A 1 -10.50 -20.66 -16.22
CA MET A 1 -10.95 -20.12 -14.93
C MET A 1 -9.99 -19.03 -14.47
N PHE A 2 -10.50 -17.82 -14.27
CA PHE A 2 -9.67 -16.71 -13.91
C PHE A 2 -9.44 -16.68 -12.41
N LYS A 3 -8.19 -16.76 -12.00
CA LYS A 3 -7.82 -16.40 -10.64
C LYS A 3 -7.38 -14.96 -10.66
N SER A 4 -8.20 -14.08 -10.10
CA SER A 4 -7.75 -12.72 -9.91
C SER A 4 -6.97 -12.69 -8.60
N PHE A 5 -5.76 -12.16 -8.68
CA PHE A 5 -4.91 -11.99 -7.51
C PHE A 5 -5.02 -10.55 -7.04
N CYS A 6 -5.37 -10.40 -5.78
CA CYS A 6 -5.52 -9.08 -5.17
C CYS A 6 -4.37 -8.86 -4.20
N TYR A 7 -3.62 -7.79 -4.44
CA TYR A 7 -2.50 -7.39 -3.59
C TYR A 7 -2.88 -6.11 -2.87
N ASN A 8 -2.76 -6.11 -1.57
CA ASN A 8 -3.18 -5.00 -0.73
C ASN A 8 -1.95 -4.33 -0.13
N ILE A 9 -1.78 -3.04 -0.40
CA ILE A 9 -0.70 -2.25 0.14
C ILE A 9 -1.30 -1.31 1.18
N LYS A 10 -0.86 -1.44 2.42
CA LYS A 10 -1.31 -0.55 3.49
C LYS A 10 -0.25 0.50 3.74
N ILE A 11 -0.65 1.75 3.71
CA ILE A 11 0.24 2.87 4.01
C ILE A 11 -0.43 3.78 5.03
N THR A 12 0.38 4.48 5.79
CA THR A 12 -0.14 5.52 6.66
C THR A 12 -0.62 6.69 5.80
N ARG A 13 -1.63 7.40 6.30
CA ARG A 13 -2.20 8.53 5.57
C ARG A 13 -1.31 9.75 5.75
N ASP A 14 -0.37 9.91 4.83
CA ASP A 14 0.64 10.97 4.87
C ASP A 14 0.55 11.92 3.68
N GLY A 15 -0.61 11.99 3.04
CA GLY A 15 -0.82 12.92 1.94
C GLY A 15 -0.29 12.45 0.61
N ALA A 16 -0.30 11.15 0.36
CA ALA A 16 0.08 10.62 -0.94
C ALA A 16 -0.86 11.16 -2.03
N THR A 17 -0.29 11.62 -3.14
CA THR A 17 -1.06 12.18 -4.24
C THR A 17 -1.65 11.08 -5.10
N THR A 18 -2.67 11.42 -5.89
CA THR A 18 -3.24 10.51 -6.87
C THR A 18 -2.19 10.00 -7.84
N GLU A 19 -1.29 10.88 -8.27
CA GLU A 19 -0.19 10.53 -9.16
C GLU A 19 0.73 9.49 -8.54
N GLN A 20 1.10 9.70 -7.28
CA GLN A 20 1.94 8.73 -6.56
C GLN A 20 1.26 7.38 -6.42
N LYS A 21 -0.03 7.36 -6.17
CA LYS A 21 -0.79 6.11 -6.08
C LYS A 21 -0.83 5.39 -7.42
N HIS A 22 -1.01 6.13 -8.53
CA HIS A 22 -0.95 5.55 -9.87
C HIS A 22 0.40 4.92 -10.15
N GLN A 23 1.48 5.59 -9.76
CA GLN A 23 2.82 5.07 -9.95
C GLN A 23 3.07 3.82 -9.14
N LEU A 24 2.55 3.77 -7.91
CA LEU A 24 2.66 2.59 -7.07
C LEU A 24 1.91 1.40 -7.67
N ILE A 25 0.69 1.63 -8.11
CA ILE A 25 -0.12 0.57 -8.71
C ILE A 25 0.57 0.02 -9.96
N ALA A 26 1.04 0.91 -10.84
CA ALA A 26 1.72 0.49 -12.05
C ALA A 26 3.03 -0.22 -11.74
N GLY A 27 3.82 0.31 -10.80
CA GLY A 27 5.11 -0.27 -10.44
C GLY A 27 4.98 -1.63 -9.78
N VAL A 28 4.03 -1.79 -8.88
CA VAL A 28 3.80 -3.08 -8.23
C VAL A 28 3.31 -4.12 -9.24
N THR A 29 2.41 -3.73 -10.12
CA THR A 29 1.92 -4.61 -11.17
C THR A 29 3.08 -5.07 -12.07
N GLN A 30 3.92 -4.14 -12.48
CA GLN A 30 5.07 -4.47 -13.34
C GLN A 30 6.05 -5.41 -12.63
N LEU A 31 6.30 -5.16 -11.34
CA LEU A 31 7.17 -6.01 -10.55
C LEU A 31 6.63 -7.44 -10.46
N LEU A 32 5.34 -7.59 -10.26
CA LEU A 32 4.71 -8.91 -10.20
C LEU A 32 4.78 -9.64 -11.54
N VAL A 33 4.65 -8.90 -12.63
CA VAL A 33 4.84 -9.46 -13.98
C VAL A 33 6.27 -9.96 -14.16
N ASP A 34 7.24 -9.14 -13.78
CA ASP A 34 8.66 -9.43 -14.01
C ASP A 34 9.16 -10.59 -13.13
N VAL A 35 8.73 -10.62 -11.88
CA VAL A 35 9.25 -11.60 -10.91
C VAL A 35 8.44 -12.88 -10.93
N MET A 36 7.13 -12.79 -11.00
CA MET A 36 6.25 -13.94 -10.83
C MET A 36 5.51 -14.35 -12.11
N GLY A 37 5.70 -13.62 -13.19
CA GLY A 37 5.03 -13.93 -14.45
C GLY A 37 3.52 -13.78 -14.39
N LYS A 38 3.02 -12.86 -13.55
CA LYS A 38 1.59 -12.62 -13.42
C LYS A 38 1.05 -11.90 -14.65
N ASN A 39 -0.22 -12.16 -14.97
CA ASN A 39 -0.89 -11.46 -16.05
C ASN A 39 -1.35 -10.09 -15.54
N PRO A 40 -0.86 -8.98 -16.12
CA PRO A 40 -1.24 -7.64 -15.63
C PRO A 40 -2.75 -7.38 -15.73
N ALA A 41 -3.42 -7.98 -16.69
CA ALA A 41 -4.86 -7.78 -16.88
C ALA A 41 -5.70 -8.36 -15.74
N THR A 42 -5.17 -9.34 -15.01
CA THR A 42 -5.87 -9.98 -13.90
C THR A 42 -5.25 -9.68 -12.54
N THR A 43 -4.24 -8.83 -12.50
CA THR A 43 -3.58 -8.43 -11.26
C THR A 43 -4.28 -7.21 -10.69
N THR A 44 -4.77 -7.33 -9.47
CA THR A 44 -5.43 -6.21 -8.77
C THR A 44 -4.52 -5.71 -7.67
N VAL A 45 -4.31 -4.40 -7.62
CA VAL A 45 -3.52 -3.76 -6.56
C VAL A 45 -4.41 -2.74 -5.87
N ILE A 46 -4.54 -2.88 -4.56
CA ILE A 46 -5.35 -1.97 -3.75
C ILE A 46 -4.42 -1.24 -2.78
N ILE A 47 -4.52 0.08 -2.74
CA ILE A 47 -3.80 0.90 -1.77
C ILE A 47 -4.78 1.30 -0.68
N ASP A 48 -4.47 0.89 0.54
CA ASP A 48 -5.30 1.18 1.70
C ASP A 48 -4.59 2.21 2.57
N GLU A 49 -5.14 3.41 2.61
CA GLU A 49 -4.59 4.48 3.44
C GLU A 49 -5.19 4.38 4.84
N VAL A 50 -4.34 4.20 5.82
CA VAL A 50 -4.76 4.02 7.21
C VAL A 50 -4.33 5.25 8.02
N ASP A 51 -5.26 5.81 8.78
CA ASP A 51 -4.94 6.91 9.66
C ASP A 51 -3.86 6.48 10.67
N THR A 52 -2.98 7.41 10.99
CA THR A 52 -1.90 7.12 11.94
C THR A 52 -2.44 6.75 13.33
N ASP A 53 -3.64 7.18 13.67
CA ASP A 53 -4.31 6.78 14.90
C ASP A 53 -4.70 5.29 14.90
N ASN A 54 -4.84 4.72 13.72
CA ASN A 54 -5.27 3.33 13.55
C ASN A 54 -4.11 2.38 13.27
N TRP A 55 -2.90 2.88 13.26
CA TRP A 55 -1.71 2.09 12.96
C TRP A 55 -0.88 1.95 14.22
N GLY A 56 -0.80 0.74 14.76
CA GLY A 56 -0.11 0.48 16.01
C GLY A 56 1.23 -0.23 15.78
N LEU A 57 2.21 0.18 16.54
CA LEU A 57 3.53 -0.43 16.55
C LEU A 57 4.03 -0.47 18.00
N GLY A 58 4.27 -1.66 18.50
CA GLY A 58 4.75 -1.83 19.87
C GLY A 58 3.77 -1.36 20.94
N GLY A 59 2.47 -1.38 20.62
CA GLY A 59 1.43 -0.96 21.55
C GLY A 59 1.09 0.52 21.51
N GLU A 60 1.75 1.29 20.62
CA GLU A 60 1.47 2.71 20.47
C GLU A 60 1.07 3.02 19.03
N SER A 61 0.21 4.00 18.84
CA SER A 61 -0.17 4.43 17.50
C SER A 61 0.97 5.23 16.87
N VAL A 62 1.00 5.24 15.54
CA VAL A 62 1.99 6.04 14.79
C VAL A 62 1.83 7.51 15.12
N THR A 63 0.60 7.97 15.38
CA THR A 63 0.36 9.35 15.81
C THR A 63 1.18 9.68 17.06
N GLU A 64 1.15 8.81 18.05
CA GLU A 64 1.89 9.03 19.29
C GLU A 64 3.40 8.93 19.06
N LEU A 65 3.83 7.96 18.25
CA LEU A 65 5.26 7.76 17.96
C LEU A 65 5.88 8.95 17.24
N ARG A 66 5.09 9.67 16.46
CA ARG A 66 5.58 10.84 15.70
C ARG A 66 5.54 12.13 16.48
N LYS A 67 4.93 12.15 17.67
CA LYS A 67 4.91 13.35 18.49
C LYS A 67 6.29 13.66 19.03
N PRO A 68 6.68 14.95 19.04
CA PRO A 68 7.96 15.31 19.63
C PRO A 68 7.96 14.96 21.12
N LYS A 69 9.03 14.35 21.56
CA LYS A 69 9.23 14.10 22.98
C LYS A 69 9.82 15.34 23.62
N SER A 70 9.08 15.92 24.51
CA SER A 70 9.57 17.06 25.29
C SER A 70 10.31 16.57 26.51
#